data_ebf2ccc38f21c06d0d336a326739fe59
#
_entry.id   ebf2ccc38f21c06d0d336a326739fe59
#
_cell.length_a   1.000
_cell.length_b   1.000
_cell.length_c   1.000
_cell.angle_alpha   90.00
_cell.angle_beta   90.00
_cell.angle_gamma   90.00
#
_symmetry.space_group_name_H-M   'P 1'
#
loop_
_entity.id
_entity.type
_entity.pdbx_description
1 polymer ?
#
loop_
_entity_poly.entity_id
_entity_poly.type
_entity_poly.pdbx_seq_one_letter_code
_entity_poly.pdbx_strand_id
1 'polypeptide(L)'
;MDYNNLLKNKTALVTAGANGIGYAIAKKFEVSGAKVFVCDINQDAVDIVNKNHQNIKAIFCDLSQTQMISSMVESAFDYLGHLNIIVNNAGIAGETAGVGEQTLGGWQECLQVNLTSHFETMRIAVPRMEDGGAILSVASVAGRVGFAYRLPY
;
A
#
# COMPACT_ATOMS: atom_id res chain seq x y z
N MET A 1 3.56 26.69 -6.23
CA MET A 1 2.19 26.11 -6.21
C MET A 1 1.83 25.84 -4.77
N ASP A 2 0.73 26.39 -4.31
CA ASP A 2 0.19 26.01 -3.00
C ASP A 2 -0.52 24.67 -3.12
N TYR A 3 0.06 23.64 -2.51
CA TYR A 3 -0.50 22.28 -2.51
C TYR A 3 -1.49 22.07 -1.35
N ASN A 4 -1.74 23.08 -0.55
CA ASN A 4 -2.71 23.00 0.53
C ASN A 4 -4.12 22.86 -0.07
N ASN A 5 -4.85 21.85 0.40
CA ASN A 5 -6.23 21.56 -0.02
C ASN A 5 -6.45 20.99 -1.44
N LEU A 6 -5.39 20.58 -2.19
CA LEU A 6 -5.58 19.92 -3.49
C LEU A 6 -6.41 18.63 -3.40
N LEU A 7 -6.34 17.94 -2.27
CA LEU A 7 -7.07 16.71 -2.00
C LEU A 7 -8.19 16.90 -0.97
N LYS A 8 -8.67 18.13 -0.81
CA LYS A 8 -9.81 18.41 0.09
C LYS A 8 -11.01 17.54 -0.30
N ASN A 9 -11.61 16.91 0.69
CA ASN A 9 -12.73 15.96 0.54
C ASN A 9 -12.39 14.70 -0.28
N LYS A 10 -11.12 14.42 -0.51
CA LYS A 10 -10.67 13.16 -1.10
C LYS A 10 -10.25 12.18 0.00
N THR A 11 -10.37 10.91 -0.34
CA THR A 11 -10.00 9.80 0.54
C THR A 11 -9.00 8.89 -0.17
N ALA A 12 -8.07 8.36 0.59
CA ALA A 12 -7.00 7.54 0.03
C ALA A 12 -6.70 6.31 0.89
N LEU A 13 -6.46 5.18 0.25
CA LEU A 13 -5.87 3.97 0.81
C LEU A 13 -4.41 3.87 0.36
N VAL A 14 -3.47 3.70 1.30
CA VAL A 14 -2.04 3.50 0.99
C VAL A 14 -1.55 2.24 1.69
N THR A 15 -1.09 1.25 0.93
CA THR A 15 -0.51 0.02 1.47
C THR A 15 0.95 0.22 1.89
N ALA A 16 1.40 -0.47 2.95
CA ALA A 16 2.70 -0.24 3.63
C ALA A 16 2.91 1.26 3.92
N GLY A 17 1.87 1.89 4.50
CA GLY A 17 1.76 3.33 4.62
C GLY A 17 2.14 3.90 5.99
N ALA A 18 2.59 3.07 6.94
CA ALA A 18 2.99 3.55 8.26
C ALA A 18 4.50 3.88 8.34
N ASN A 19 5.28 3.53 7.31
CA ASN A 19 6.72 3.80 7.27
C ASN A 19 7.22 4.13 5.85
N GLY A 20 8.45 4.63 5.74
CA GLY A 20 9.17 4.84 4.48
C GLY A 20 8.40 5.69 3.45
N ILE A 21 8.39 5.20 2.19
CA ILE A 21 7.78 5.89 1.04
C ILE A 21 6.26 6.01 1.23
N GLY A 22 5.60 4.94 1.64
CA GLY A 22 4.15 4.93 1.85
C GLY A 22 3.71 5.95 2.90
N TYR A 23 4.44 6.05 4.01
CA TYR A 23 4.17 7.07 5.03
C TYR A 23 4.38 8.49 4.52
N ALA A 24 5.45 8.73 3.75
CA ALA A 24 5.68 10.05 3.15
C ALA A 24 4.52 10.45 2.21
N ILE A 25 3.99 9.51 1.43
CA ILE A 25 2.82 9.70 0.57
C ILE A 25 1.58 10.00 1.44
N ALA A 26 1.29 9.16 2.44
CA ALA A 26 0.13 9.32 3.32
C ALA A 26 0.13 10.68 4.03
N LYS A 27 1.28 11.07 4.58
CA LYS A 27 1.48 12.38 5.22
C LYS A 27 1.27 13.54 4.22
N LYS A 28 1.79 13.41 2.99
CA LYS A 28 1.59 14.45 1.98
C LYS A 28 0.11 14.56 1.60
N PHE A 29 -0.61 13.46 1.50
CA PHE A 29 -2.04 13.47 1.22
C PHE A 29 -2.83 14.12 2.36
N GLU A 30 -2.52 13.80 3.63
CA GLU A 30 -3.12 14.46 4.80
C GLU A 30 -2.93 15.98 4.76
N VAL A 31 -1.68 16.45 4.58
CA VAL A 31 -1.37 17.88 4.47
C VAL A 31 -2.08 18.54 3.29
N SER A 32 -2.35 17.79 2.22
CA SER A 32 -3.12 18.26 1.07
C SER A 32 -4.64 18.18 1.27
N GLY A 33 -5.11 17.81 2.47
CA GLY A 33 -6.52 17.84 2.86
C GLY A 33 -7.29 16.53 2.68
N ALA A 34 -6.61 15.43 2.34
CA ALA A 34 -7.25 14.13 2.25
C ALA A 34 -7.43 13.46 3.62
N LYS A 35 -8.44 12.61 3.72
CA LYS A 35 -8.56 11.60 4.77
C LYS A 35 -7.90 10.31 4.28
N VAL A 36 -6.99 9.73 5.07
CA VAL A 36 -6.13 8.64 4.61
C VAL A 36 -6.31 7.41 5.50
N PHE A 37 -6.36 6.26 4.88
CA PHE A 37 -6.26 4.96 5.54
C PHE A 37 -4.98 4.27 5.09
N VAL A 38 -4.22 3.73 6.03
CA VAL A 38 -2.98 3.00 5.73
C VAL A 38 -2.99 1.64 6.41
N CYS A 39 -2.32 0.68 5.81
CA CYS A 39 -1.99 -0.58 6.45
C CYS A 39 -0.47 -0.79 6.44
N ASP A 40 0.03 -1.51 7.43
CA ASP A 40 1.45 -1.87 7.51
C ASP A 40 1.62 -3.16 8.33
N ILE A 41 2.71 -3.89 8.07
CA ILE A 41 3.09 -5.08 8.83
C ILE A 41 3.81 -4.73 10.15
N ASN A 42 4.26 -3.50 10.30
CA ASN A 42 4.96 -3.02 11.49
C ASN A 42 3.96 -2.41 12.49
N GLN A 43 3.61 -3.16 13.53
CA GLN A 43 2.65 -2.73 14.55
C GLN A 43 3.09 -1.45 15.27
N ASP A 44 4.37 -1.30 15.61
CA ASP A 44 4.88 -0.09 16.30
C ASP A 44 4.70 1.15 15.43
N ALA A 45 4.96 1.04 14.12
CA ALA A 45 4.74 2.12 13.18
C ALA A 45 3.25 2.48 13.04
N VAL A 46 2.37 1.48 13.03
CA VAL A 46 0.91 1.66 13.03
C VAL A 46 0.48 2.46 14.26
N ASP A 47 0.96 2.10 15.44
CA ASP A 47 0.61 2.77 16.70
C ASP A 47 1.11 4.22 16.72
N ILE A 48 2.33 4.46 16.21
CA ILE A 48 2.90 5.81 16.08
C ILE A 48 2.04 6.69 15.16
N VAL A 49 1.62 6.16 14.01
CA VAL A 49 0.75 6.89 13.06
C VAL A 49 -0.57 7.24 13.72
N ASN A 50 -1.25 6.28 14.35
CA ASN A 50 -2.52 6.50 15.02
C ASN A 50 -2.44 7.53 16.17
N LYS A 51 -1.28 7.63 16.84
CA LYS A 51 -1.06 8.60 17.91
C LYS A 51 -0.83 10.02 17.40
N ASN A 52 -0.17 10.16 16.23
CA ASN A 52 0.36 11.44 15.78
C ASN A 52 -0.48 12.12 14.68
N HIS A 53 -1.44 11.43 14.08
CA HIS A 53 -2.26 11.93 12.98
C HIS A 53 -3.75 11.84 13.30
N GLN A 54 -4.50 12.87 12.93
CA GLN A 54 -5.96 12.91 13.12
C GLN A 54 -6.71 12.41 11.88
N ASN A 55 -6.14 12.64 10.69
CA ASN A 55 -6.76 12.29 9.42
C ASN A 55 -6.09 11.09 8.72
N ILE A 56 -5.14 10.42 9.40
CA ILE A 56 -4.59 9.14 8.96
C ILE A 56 -4.99 8.07 9.97
N LYS A 57 -5.69 7.06 9.52
CA LYS A 57 -5.96 5.83 10.30
C LYS A 57 -5.05 4.73 9.80
N ALA A 58 -4.34 4.08 10.70
CA ALA A 58 -3.46 2.96 10.40
C ALA A 58 -3.99 1.65 11.03
N ILE A 59 -3.81 0.53 10.33
CA ILE A 59 -4.05 -0.80 10.87
C ILE A 59 -2.88 -1.74 10.58
N PHE A 60 -2.71 -2.75 11.41
CA PHE A 60 -1.85 -3.87 11.10
C PHE A 60 -2.44 -4.71 9.97
N CYS A 61 -1.63 -5.04 8.97
CA CYS A 61 -2.01 -5.98 7.90
C CYS A 61 -0.77 -6.60 7.27
N ASP A 62 -0.71 -7.92 7.27
CA ASP A 62 0.26 -8.68 6.51
C ASP A 62 -0.32 -9.01 5.12
N LEU A 63 0.20 -8.35 4.09
CA LEU A 63 -0.27 -8.50 2.72
C LEU A 63 0.17 -9.82 2.04
N SER A 64 1.00 -10.62 2.71
CA SER A 64 1.24 -12.00 2.31
C SER A 64 0.01 -12.89 2.56
N GLN A 65 -0.90 -12.44 3.43
CA GLN A 65 -2.12 -13.15 3.82
C GLN A 65 -3.34 -12.59 3.08
N THR A 66 -3.81 -13.27 2.05
CA THR A 66 -4.93 -12.81 1.20
C THR A 66 -6.19 -12.46 2.02
N GLN A 67 -6.49 -13.22 3.08
CA GLN A 67 -7.65 -12.97 3.93
C GLN A 67 -7.57 -11.61 4.64
N MET A 68 -6.36 -11.16 5.02
CA MET A 68 -6.17 -9.87 5.65
C MET A 68 -6.41 -8.71 4.70
N ILE A 69 -6.18 -8.90 3.38
CA ILE A 69 -6.41 -7.86 2.37
C ILE A 69 -7.90 -7.50 2.30
N SER A 70 -8.78 -8.50 2.30
CA SER A 70 -10.23 -8.26 2.28
C SER A 70 -10.68 -7.46 3.51
N SER A 71 -10.25 -7.89 4.70
CA SER A 71 -10.59 -7.20 5.94
C SER A 71 -10.02 -5.77 6.00
N MET A 72 -8.83 -5.57 5.45
CA MET A 72 -8.18 -4.26 5.34
C MET A 72 -8.99 -3.32 4.43
N VAL A 73 -9.43 -3.79 3.26
CA VAL A 73 -10.24 -2.98 2.35
C VAL A 73 -11.59 -2.63 2.97
N GLU A 74 -12.26 -3.58 3.65
CA GLU A 74 -13.50 -3.28 4.38
C GLU A 74 -13.28 -2.20 5.45
N SER A 75 -12.25 -2.36 6.28
CA SER A 75 -11.90 -1.37 7.31
C SER A 75 -11.58 0.02 6.71
N ALA A 76 -11.00 0.04 5.51
CA ALA A 76 -10.74 1.30 4.80
C ALA A 76 -12.06 1.99 4.41
N PHE A 77 -13.03 1.26 3.85
CA PHE A 77 -14.34 1.83 3.52
C PHE A 77 -15.13 2.27 4.77
N ASP A 78 -15.08 1.49 5.85
CA ASP A 78 -15.74 1.83 7.12
C ASP A 78 -15.21 3.16 7.68
N TYR A 79 -13.90 3.38 7.64
CA TYR A 79 -13.30 4.60 8.12
C TYR A 79 -13.47 5.78 7.16
N LEU A 80 -13.27 5.56 5.87
CA LEU A 80 -13.25 6.62 4.86
C LEU A 80 -14.64 7.04 4.40
N GLY A 81 -15.61 6.11 4.37
CA GLY A 81 -16.96 6.25 3.82
C GLY A 81 -17.01 6.04 2.30
N HIS A 82 -16.04 6.54 1.57
CA HIS A 82 -15.85 6.37 0.12
C HIS A 82 -14.36 6.32 -0.20
N LEU A 83 -13.99 5.94 -1.42
CA LEU A 83 -12.59 5.82 -1.82
C LEU A 83 -12.33 6.45 -3.18
N ASN A 84 -11.42 7.43 -3.21
CA ASN A 84 -11.01 8.12 -4.44
C ASN A 84 -9.65 7.67 -4.94
N ILE A 85 -8.71 7.31 -4.03
CA ILE A 85 -7.32 7.06 -4.39
C ILE A 85 -6.85 5.75 -3.75
N ILE A 86 -6.22 4.89 -4.54
CA ILE A 86 -5.47 3.73 -4.05
C ILE A 86 -4.00 3.93 -4.39
N VAL A 87 -3.13 3.76 -3.40
CA VAL A 87 -1.68 3.67 -3.61
C VAL A 87 -1.22 2.29 -3.17
N ASN A 88 -0.97 1.43 -4.14
CA ASN A 88 -0.33 0.14 -3.94
C ASN A 88 1.18 0.37 -3.83
N ASN A 89 1.67 0.52 -2.59
CA ASN A 89 3.07 0.83 -2.29
C ASN A 89 3.81 -0.35 -1.65
N ALA A 90 3.10 -1.32 -1.10
CA ALA A 90 3.72 -2.47 -0.46
C ALA A 90 4.64 -3.23 -1.43
N GLY A 91 5.79 -3.65 -0.92
CA GLY A 91 6.74 -4.45 -1.69
C GLY A 91 7.90 -4.93 -0.82
N ILE A 92 8.39 -6.11 -1.14
CA ILE A 92 9.57 -6.73 -0.52
C ILE A 92 10.58 -7.07 -1.60
N ALA A 93 11.86 -7.05 -1.25
CA ALA A 93 12.94 -7.37 -2.17
C ALA A 93 13.04 -8.87 -2.51
N GLY A 94 12.38 -9.73 -1.74
CA GLY A 94 12.52 -11.16 -1.87
C GLY A 94 13.90 -11.70 -1.47
N GLU A 95 14.15 -12.96 -1.76
CA GLU A 95 15.44 -13.60 -1.52
C GLU A 95 16.54 -13.03 -2.41
N THR A 96 17.75 -12.90 -1.86
CA THR A 96 18.95 -12.52 -2.60
C THR A 96 19.74 -13.79 -2.95
N ALA A 97 19.46 -14.38 -4.11
CA ALA A 97 20.04 -15.66 -4.51
C ALA A 97 20.12 -15.80 -6.04
N GLY A 98 21.01 -16.64 -6.53
CA GLY A 98 21.03 -17.05 -7.93
C GLY A 98 19.77 -17.83 -8.30
N VAL A 99 19.42 -17.89 -9.59
CA VAL A 99 18.17 -18.52 -10.04
C VAL A 99 18.04 -20.01 -9.59
N GLY A 100 19.14 -20.73 -9.56
CA GLY A 100 19.15 -22.13 -9.10
C GLY A 100 19.08 -22.30 -7.58
N GLU A 101 19.22 -21.24 -6.82
CA GLU A 101 19.24 -21.21 -5.35
C GLU A 101 17.97 -20.59 -4.77
N GLN A 102 17.13 -19.97 -5.62
CA GLN A 102 15.85 -19.41 -5.20
C GLN A 102 14.93 -20.51 -4.69
N THR A 103 14.29 -20.26 -3.54
CA THR A 103 13.26 -21.19 -3.06
C THR A 103 11.90 -20.87 -3.69
N LEU A 104 11.07 -21.90 -3.88
CA LEU A 104 9.71 -21.70 -4.35
C LEU A 104 8.90 -20.84 -3.36
N GLY A 105 9.14 -21.02 -2.05
CA GLY A 105 8.47 -20.22 -1.00
C GLY A 105 8.82 -18.73 -1.10
N GLY A 106 10.10 -18.38 -1.20
CA GLY A 106 10.55 -17.00 -1.34
C GLY A 106 10.06 -16.33 -2.63
N TRP A 107 10.05 -17.11 -3.73
CA TRP A 107 9.42 -16.66 -4.98
C TRP A 107 7.93 -16.33 -4.80
N GLN A 108 7.17 -17.27 -4.22
CA GLN A 108 5.74 -17.10 -4.01
C GLN A 108 5.42 -15.94 -3.07
N GLU A 109 6.17 -15.79 -1.97
CA GLU A 109 6.02 -14.68 -1.02
C GLU A 109 6.26 -13.33 -1.71
N CYS A 110 7.34 -13.22 -2.49
CA CYS A 110 7.65 -11.98 -3.20
C CYS A 110 6.54 -11.61 -4.20
N LEU A 111 6.07 -12.54 -5.00
CA LEU A 111 4.95 -12.31 -5.91
C LEU A 111 3.64 -12.01 -5.16
N GLN A 112 3.40 -12.68 -4.04
CA GLN A 112 2.21 -12.45 -3.23
C GLN A 112 2.18 -11.01 -2.72
N VAL A 113 3.28 -10.50 -2.18
CA VAL A 113 3.33 -9.13 -1.65
C VAL A 113 3.41 -8.09 -2.76
N ASN A 114 4.26 -8.30 -3.79
CA ASN A 114 4.54 -7.25 -4.77
C ASN A 114 3.51 -7.16 -5.91
N LEU A 115 2.77 -8.23 -6.18
CA LEU A 115 1.86 -8.32 -7.32
C LEU A 115 0.45 -8.73 -6.91
N THR A 116 0.30 -9.89 -6.26
CA THR A 116 -1.02 -10.44 -5.94
C THR A 116 -1.77 -9.55 -4.95
N SER A 117 -1.09 -8.98 -3.95
CA SER A 117 -1.71 -8.06 -3.00
C SER A 117 -2.25 -6.79 -3.66
N HIS A 118 -1.53 -6.25 -4.65
CA HIS A 118 -1.99 -5.10 -5.43
C HIS A 118 -3.25 -5.45 -6.22
N PHE A 119 -3.22 -6.60 -6.92
CA PHE A 119 -4.38 -7.09 -7.66
C PHE A 119 -5.58 -7.31 -6.74
N GLU A 120 -5.42 -8.01 -5.61
CA GLU A 120 -6.51 -8.28 -4.66
C GLU A 120 -7.09 -7.01 -4.05
N THR A 121 -6.24 -6.05 -3.66
CA THR A 121 -6.69 -4.74 -3.18
C THR A 121 -7.57 -4.06 -4.24
N MET A 122 -7.12 -4.01 -5.48
CA MET A 122 -7.89 -3.41 -6.57
C MET A 122 -9.16 -4.19 -6.89
N ARG A 123 -9.09 -5.52 -6.94
CA ARG A 123 -10.24 -6.39 -7.25
C ARG A 123 -11.40 -6.16 -6.29
N ILE A 124 -11.10 -5.94 -5.00
CA ILE A 124 -12.12 -5.72 -3.98
C ILE A 124 -12.57 -4.26 -3.93
N ALA A 125 -11.64 -3.31 -4.07
CA ALA A 125 -11.94 -1.90 -3.85
C ALA A 125 -12.52 -1.19 -5.08
N VAL A 126 -12.04 -1.49 -6.30
CA VAL A 126 -12.42 -0.75 -7.52
C VAL A 126 -13.93 -0.73 -7.79
N PRO A 127 -14.69 -1.84 -7.62
CA PRO A 127 -16.13 -1.82 -7.83
C PRO A 127 -16.91 -0.84 -6.92
N ARG A 128 -16.26 -0.35 -5.86
CA ARG A 128 -16.84 0.53 -4.84
C ARG A 128 -16.16 1.91 -4.79
N MET A 129 -15.19 2.16 -5.67
CA MET A 129 -14.54 3.48 -5.75
C MET A 129 -15.47 4.50 -6.40
N GLU A 130 -15.25 5.76 -6.05
CA GLU A 130 -15.90 6.89 -6.70
C GLU A 130 -15.46 7.01 -8.18
N ASP A 131 -16.39 7.43 -9.03
CA ASP A 131 -16.10 7.73 -10.44
C ASP A 131 -15.00 8.80 -10.55
N GLY A 132 -14.06 8.60 -11.46
CA GLY A 132 -12.91 9.46 -11.63
C GLY A 132 -11.82 9.27 -10.55
N GLY A 133 -11.87 8.14 -9.83
CA GLY A 133 -10.83 7.74 -8.89
C GLY A 133 -9.48 7.47 -9.57
N ALA A 134 -8.41 7.45 -8.78
CA ALA A 134 -7.05 7.21 -9.24
C ALA A 134 -6.40 6.01 -8.54
N ILE A 135 -5.64 5.23 -9.30
CA ILE A 135 -4.85 4.11 -8.78
C ILE A 135 -3.39 4.32 -9.17
N LEU A 136 -2.51 4.27 -8.17
CA LEU A 136 -1.07 4.34 -8.33
C LEU A 136 -0.45 3.05 -7.80
N SER A 137 0.38 2.39 -8.60
CA SER A 137 1.22 1.28 -8.15
C SER A 137 2.69 1.71 -8.15
N VAL A 138 3.34 1.60 -6.99
CA VAL A 138 4.77 1.87 -6.86
C VAL A 138 5.52 0.67 -7.44
N ALA A 139 6.31 0.91 -8.46
CA ALA A 139 7.15 -0.09 -9.11
C ALA A 139 8.63 0.23 -8.90
N SER A 140 9.50 -0.55 -9.48
CA SER A 140 10.95 -0.37 -9.36
C SER A 140 11.62 -0.27 -10.74
N VAL A 141 12.76 0.41 -10.79
CA VAL A 141 13.67 0.37 -11.94
C VAL A 141 14.16 -1.06 -12.21
N ALA A 142 14.19 -1.93 -11.20
CA ALA A 142 14.53 -3.34 -11.34
C ALA A 142 13.61 -4.12 -12.30
N GLY A 143 12.39 -3.64 -12.52
CA GLY A 143 11.49 -4.18 -13.54
C GLY A 143 11.86 -3.77 -14.99
N ARG A 144 12.81 -2.85 -15.16
CA ARG A 144 13.25 -2.36 -16.48
C ARG A 144 14.71 -2.70 -16.81
N VAL A 145 15.51 -2.94 -15.80
CA VAL A 145 16.93 -3.30 -15.94
C VAL A 145 17.21 -4.54 -15.10
N GLY A 146 18.12 -5.39 -15.55
CA GLY A 146 18.51 -6.58 -14.81
C GLY A 146 19.19 -6.21 -13.49
N PHE A 147 18.71 -6.79 -12.41
CA PHE A 147 19.32 -6.72 -11.08
C PHE A 147 19.80 -8.12 -10.67
N ALA A 148 21.11 -8.28 -10.51
CA ALA A 148 21.67 -9.57 -10.09
C ALA A 148 21.05 -10.03 -8.76
N TYR A 149 20.74 -11.30 -8.66
CA TYR A 149 20.21 -11.94 -7.45
C TYR A 149 18.83 -11.43 -6.95
N ARG A 150 18.04 -10.78 -7.82
CA ARG A 150 16.73 -10.20 -7.51
C ARG A 150 15.63 -10.71 -8.45
N LEU A 151 15.66 -11.99 -8.78
CA LEU A 151 14.77 -12.57 -9.79
C LEU A 151 13.27 -12.34 -9.51
N PRO A 152 12.74 -12.50 -8.29
CA PRO A 152 11.31 -12.35 -8.05
C PRO A 152 10.84 -10.90 -7.88
N TYR A 153 11.76 -9.96 -7.74
CA TYR A 153 11.50 -8.53 -7.49
C TYR A 153 11.30 -7.76 -8.83
#